data_9aef21b6491ae1f2add0d34dd391241d
#
_entry.id   9aef21b6491ae1f2add0d34dd391241d
#
_cell.length_a   1.000
_cell.length_b   1.000
_cell.length_c   1.000
_cell.angle_alpha   90.00
_cell.angle_beta   90.00
_cell.angle_gamma   90.00
#
_symmetry.space_group_name_H-M   'P 1'
#
loop_
_entity.id
_entity.type
_entity.pdbx_description
1 polymer ?
#
loop_
_entity_poly.entity_id
_entity_poly.type
_entity_poly.pdbx_seq_one_letter_code
_entity_poly.pdbx_strand_id
1 'polypeptide(L)'
;MPNIKLVPRQDGEYDILIEYSKADVEFAWEFGKRKNKHTNSEGILKSILEYAKKAKIKSVKIFASGILVASLSLTSFLSVFAASDRYIMGYLYSGTDHQQIEYVNQTGQTLDTVSPSYFDIQEDGSLTLNYVSTYLIDSMHAKGIKVVPFLSNHWDRTAGINALKDVETLSTQIADDIEEYNLDGVNVDIENVTHEQRDQYTQLVKLLREKIPSHKEVSVAVAANPNDWQTGWHGSYDYSALAQYADHLFIMTYDEHYEGGAAGPVAGIQFVEDSIQYALSKTTADKI
;
A
#
# COMPACT_ATOMS: atom_id res chain seq x y z
N MET A 1 -26.97 15.69 -11.87
CA MET A 1 -25.70 16.25 -11.37
C MET A 1 -26.01 17.19 -10.24
N PRO A 2 -25.22 17.22 -9.19
CA PRO A 2 -25.43 18.15 -8.09
C PRO A 2 -25.33 19.60 -8.56
N ASN A 3 -26.07 20.47 -7.92
CA ASN A 3 -26.01 21.91 -8.16
C ASN A 3 -24.88 22.49 -7.29
N ILE A 4 -23.92 23.19 -7.90
CA ILE A 4 -22.75 23.76 -7.20
C ILE A 4 -22.87 25.29 -7.24
N LYS A 5 -22.84 25.92 -6.07
CA LYS A 5 -22.96 27.39 -5.91
C LYS A 5 -21.84 27.93 -5.01
N LEU A 6 -21.37 29.14 -5.34
CA LEU A 6 -20.54 29.98 -4.46
C LEU A 6 -21.43 30.90 -3.65
N VAL A 7 -21.27 30.90 -2.33
CA VAL A 7 -22.01 31.78 -1.43
C VAL A 7 -21.02 32.67 -0.70
N PRO A 8 -21.13 34.02 -0.86
CA PRO A 8 -20.25 34.95 -0.18
C PRO A 8 -20.54 34.99 1.33
N ARG A 9 -19.48 35.14 2.12
CA ARG A 9 -19.51 35.34 3.57
C ARG A 9 -19.24 36.82 3.92
N GLN A 10 -19.59 37.18 5.13
CA GLN A 10 -19.38 38.55 5.62
C GLN A 10 -17.89 38.92 5.80
N ASP A 11 -17.02 37.92 5.94
CA ASP A 11 -15.57 38.06 6.08
C ASP A 11 -14.81 38.17 4.75
N GLY A 12 -15.54 38.26 3.62
CA GLY A 12 -14.95 38.35 2.27
C GLY A 12 -14.46 37.04 1.70
N GLU A 13 -14.69 35.93 2.39
CA GLU A 13 -14.46 34.57 1.91
C GLU A 13 -15.74 33.97 1.31
N TYR A 14 -15.66 32.74 0.77
CA TYR A 14 -16.80 32.09 0.15
C TYR A 14 -16.97 30.66 0.69
N ASP A 15 -18.23 30.23 0.74
CA ASP A 15 -18.56 28.79 0.91
C ASP A 15 -18.95 28.20 -0.46
N ILE A 16 -18.52 26.97 -0.72
CA ILE A 16 -19.05 26.17 -1.86
C ILE A 16 -20.21 25.35 -1.32
N LEU A 17 -21.38 25.51 -1.91
CA LEU A 17 -22.55 24.66 -1.62
C LEU A 17 -22.70 23.62 -2.74
N ILE A 18 -22.76 22.34 -2.36
CA ILE A 18 -23.04 21.22 -3.24
C ILE A 18 -24.40 20.65 -2.83
N GLU A 19 -25.39 20.79 -3.70
CA GLU A 19 -26.76 20.38 -3.42
C GLU A 19 -27.15 19.19 -4.29
N TYR A 20 -27.45 18.06 -3.65
CA TYR A 20 -27.99 16.87 -4.27
C TYR A 20 -29.52 16.89 -4.20
N SER A 21 -30.17 16.62 -5.32
CA SER A 21 -31.60 16.42 -5.36
C SER A 21 -32.02 15.09 -4.72
N LYS A 22 -33.31 14.95 -4.41
CA LYS A 22 -33.85 13.70 -3.87
C LYS A 22 -33.55 12.49 -4.78
N ALA A 23 -33.62 12.68 -6.10
CA ALA A 23 -33.29 11.65 -7.07
C ALA A 23 -31.80 11.27 -7.07
N ASP A 24 -30.90 12.21 -6.79
CA ASP A 24 -29.45 11.92 -6.67
C ASP A 24 -29.14 11.16 -5.38
N VAL A 25 -29.93 11.36 -4.31
CA VAL A 25 -29.76 10.69 -2.99
C VAL A 25 -30.30 9.25 -3.04
N GLU A 26 -31.43 9.02 -3.69
CA GLU A 26 -32.00 7.67 -3.89
C GLU A 26 -31.03 6.79 -4.69
N PHE A 27 -30.31 7.37 -5.64
CA PHE A 27 -29.27 6.68 -6.41
C PHE A 27 -28.05 6.26 -5.55
N ALA A 28 -27.73 7.00 -4.50
CA ALA A 28 -26.62 6.67 -3.58
C ALA A 28 -26.94 5.48 -2.65
N TRP A 29 -28.20 5.18 -2.38
CA TRP A 29 -28.65 4.04 -1.57
C TRP A 29 -28.67 2.72 -2.36
N GLU A 30 -28.70 2.77 -3.70
CA GLU A 30 -28.64 1.60 -4.56
C GLU A 30 -27.21 1.07 -4.83
N PHE A 31 -26.18 1.63 -4.23
CA PHE A 31 -24.79 1.21 -4.38
C PHE A 31 -24.46 -0.21 -3.84
N GLY A 32 -25.47 -0.98 -3.40
CA GLY A 32 -25.38 -2.41 -3.16
C GLY A 32 -25.57 -3.29 -4.40
N LYS A 33 -25.92 -2.74 -5.58
CA LYS A 33 -26.07 -3.50 -6.83
C LYS A 33 -25.43 -2.76 -8.01
N ARG A 34 -24.26 -3.23 -8.42
CA ARG A 34 -23.51 -2.76 -9.59
C ARG A 34 -24.36 -2.69 -10.86
N LYS A 35 -24.40 -1.51 -11.48
CA LYS A 35 -24.31 -1.36 -12.94
C LYS A 35 -23.64 -0.02 -13.25
N ASN A 36 -22.56 -0.10 -14.02
CA ASN A 36 -21.73 0.99 -14.52
C ASN A 36 -22.53 2.23 -14.95
N LYS A 37 -22.34 3.34 -14.21
CA LYS A 37 -22.31 4.69 -14.78
C LYS A 37 -21.37 5.51 -13.92
N HIS A 38 -20.32 6.03 -14.53
CA HIS A 38 -19.36 6.96 -13.93
C HIS A 38 -20.11 8.05 -13.18
N THR A 39 -20.09 8.02 -11.86
CA THR A 39 -20.35 9.22 -11.06
C THR A 39 -19.23 10.17 -11.37
N ASN A 40 -19.56 11.33 -11.93
CA ASN A 40 -18.60 12.33 -12.42
C ASN A 40 -17.96 13.09 -11.22
N SER A 41 -17.32 12.32 -10.30
CA SER A 41 -16.59 12.86 -9.17
C SER A 41 -15.44 13.77 -9.62
N GLU A 42 -14.78 13.43 -10.71
CA GLU A 42 -13.74 14.27 -11.33
C GLU A 42 -14.30 15.60 -11.83
N GLY A 43 -15.49 15.60 -12.42
CA GLY A 43 -16.13 16.85 -12.87
C GLY A 43 -16.51 17.77 -11.72
N ILE A 44 -16.99 17.22 -10.60
CA ILE A 44 -17.29 17.97 -9.39
C ILE A 44 -16.00 18.52 -8.77
N LEU A 45 -14.98 17.69 -8.62
CA LEU A 45 -13.68 18.10 -8.08
C LEU A 45 -13.04 19.19 -8.94
N LYS A 46 -13.06 19.04 -10.27
CA LYS A 46 -12.54 20.03 -11.20
C LYS A 46 -13.27 21.39 -11.06
N SER A 47 -14.59 21.35 -10.92
CA SER A 47 -15.39 22.57 -10.69
C SER A 47 -15.05 23.24 -9.35
N ILE A 48 -14.89 22.45 -8.28
CA ILE A 48 -14.51 22.96 -6.95
C ILE A 48 -13.12 23.60 -7.01
N LEU A 49 -12.16 22.93 -7.66
CA LEU A 49 -10.79 23.46 -7.82
C LEU A 49 -10.75 24.73 -8.67
N GLU A 50 -11.58 24.84 -9.70
CA GLU A 50 -11.71 26.08 -10.48
C GLU A 50 -12.28 27.23 -9.66
N TYR A 51 -13.28 26.98 -8.81
CA TYR A 51 -13.80 27.98 -7.89
C TYR A 51 -12.76 28.37 -6.84
N ALA A 52 -12.02 27.39 -6.29
CA ALA A 52 -10.97 27.65 -5.32
C ALA A 52 -9.80 28.50 -5.86
N LYS A 53 -9.52 28.44 -7.16
CA LYS A 53 -8.54 29.30 -7.84
C LYS A 53 -9.00 30.75 -8.03
N LYS A 54 -10.32 30.96 -8.06
CA LYS A 54 -10.94 32.30 -8.37
C LYS A 54 -11.36 33.08 -7.14
N ALA A 55 -11.53 32.42 -6.00
CA ALA A 55 -12.05 33.00 -4.77
C ALA A 55 -11.40 32.40 -3.53
N LYS A 56 -11.36 33.16 -2.43
CA LYS A 56 -10.92 32.62 -1.13
C LYS A 56 -12.01 31.73 -0.54
N ILE A 57 -11.89 30.43 -0.71
CA ILE A 57 -12.87 29.46 -0.21
C ILE A 57 -12.57 29.12 1.25
N LYS A 58 -13.57 29.19 2.12
CA LYS A 58 -13.48 28.84 3.54
C LYS A 58 -13.91 27.40 3.81
N SER A 59 -15.05 27.02 3.24
CA SER A 59 -15.62 25.70 3.48
C SER A 59 -16.39 25.17 2.27
N VAL A 60 -16.57 23.85 2.25
CA VAL A 60 -17.47 23.16 1.35
C VAL A 60 -18.61 22.56 2.17
N LYS A 61 -19.85 22.88 1.81
CA LYS A 61 -21.06 22.40 2.48
C LYS A 61 -21.85 21.51 1.51
N ILE A 62 -22.20 20.33 1.94
CA ILE A 62 -22.93 19.34 1.14
C ILE A 62 -24.33 19.22 1.69
N PHE A 63 -25.31 19.42 0.84
CA PHE A 63 -26.72 19.30 1.14
C PHE A 63 -27.33 18.13 0.34
N ALA A 64 -28.19 17.37 0.99
CA ALA A 64 -29.04 16.38 0.36
C ALA A 64 -30.50 16.71 0.65
N SER A 65 -31.29 16.99 -0.41
CA SER A 65 -32.70 17.40 -0.29
C SER A 65 -32.93 18.58 0.67
N GLY A 66 -32.01 19.57 0.64
CA GLY A 66 -32.08 20.76 1.50
C GLY A 66 -31.55 20.57 2.93
N ILE A 67 -31.11 19.38 3.33
CA ILE A 67 -30.54 19.10 4.65
C ILE A 67 -29.02 19.12 4.57
N LEU A 68 -28.34 19.86 5.45
CA LEU A 68 -26.87 19.86 5.55
C LEU A 68 -26.40 18.50 6.05
N VAL A 69 -25.70 17.74 5.20
CA VAL A 69 -25.17 16.41 5.53
C VAL A 69 -23.67 16.43 5.87
N ALA A 70 -22.94 17.42 5.35
CA ALA A 70 -21.53 17.62 5.67
C ALA A 70 -21.12 19.08 5.54
N SER A 71 -20.20 19.54 6.41
CA SER A 71 -19.52 20.82 6.30
C SER A 71 -18.04 20.60 6.60
N LEU A 72 -17.19 20.87 5.63
CA LEU A 72 -15.75 20.64 5.69
C LEU A 72 -15.02 21.98 5.49
N SER A 73 -14.01 22.28 6.30
CA SER A 73 -13.10 23.38 5.99
C SER A 73 -12.38 23.09 4.67
N LEU A 74 -11.93 24.12 3.96
CA LEU A 74 -11.22 23.87 2.69
C LEU A 74 -9.96 23.03 2.91
N THR A 75 -9.22 23.24 3.99
CA THR A 75 -8.06 22.41 4.34
C THR A 75 -8.41 20.95 4.55
N SER A 76 -9.47 20.68 5.32
CA SER A 76 -9.97 19.31 5.52
C SER A 76 -10.58 18.72 4.25
N PHE A 77 -11.25 19.55 3.45
CA PHE A 77 -11.85 19.11 2.18
C PHE A 77 -10.77 18.76 1.15
N LEU A 78 -9.74 19.60 1.00
CA LEU A 78 -8.62 19.30 0.10
C LEU A 78 -7.80 18.09 0.55
N SER A 79 -7.71 17.82 1.86
CA SER A 79 -7.09 16.59 2.36
C SER A 79 -7.95 15.35 2.16
N VAL A 80 -9.26 15.47 2.09
CA VAL A 80 -10.19 14.35 1.78
C VAL A 80 -10.25 14.09 0.27
N PHE A 81 -10.03 15.12 -0.56
CA PHE A 81 -10.05 15.03 -2.03
C PHE A 81 -8.67 15.23 -2.68
N ALA A 82 -7.63 15.65 -1.96
CA ALA A 82 -6.31 15.22 -2.31
C ALA A 82 -6.45 13.70 -2.32
N ALA A 83 -6.39 13.09 -3.48
CA ALA A 83 -6.08 11.68 -3.57
C ALA A 83 -4.97 11.54 -2.53
N SER A 84 -5.25 10.88 -1.41
CA SER A 84 -4.16 10.46 -0.56
C SER A 84 -3.26 9.76 -1.56
N ASP A 85 -2.01 10.18 -1.69
CA ASP A 85 -0.99 9.39 -2.36
C ASP A 85 -0.84 8.11 -1.55
N ARG A 86 -1.92 7.30 -1.58
CA ARG A 86 -1.94 5.98 -0.99
C ARG A 86 -1.21 5.12 -1.97
N TYR A 87 -0.07 4.67 -1.57
CA TYR A 87 0.63 3.64 -2.29
C TYR A 87 -0.11 2.31 -2.12
N ILE A 88 -0.51 1.70 -3.22
CA ILE A 88 -1.28 0.44 -3.21
C ILE A 88 -0.49 -0.62 -3.97
N MET A 89 -0.04 -1.64 -3.25
CA MET A 89 0.62 -2.82 -3.79
C MET A 89 -0.32 -4.02 -3.77
N GLY A 90 -0.29 -4.83 -4.84
CA GLY A 90 -1.00 -6.10 -4.91
C GLY A 90 -0.05 -7.27 -5.10
N TYR A 91 -0.13 -8.29 -4.23
CA TYR A 91 0.64 -9.53 -4.41
C TYR A 91 0.01 -10.40 -5.50
N LEU A 92 0.83 -10.91 -6.41
CA LEU A 92 0.44 -11.84 -7.48
C LEU A 92 1.05 -13.21 -7.21
N TYR A 93 0.37 -14.00 -6.40
CA TYR A 93 0.88 -15.28 -5.92
C TYR A 93 0.52 -16.46 -6.82
N SER A 94 -0.62 -16.43 -7.52
CA SER A 94 -1.11 -17.56 -8.28
C SER A 94 -1.75 -17.17 -9.60
N GLY A 95 -1.91 -18.14 -10.49
CA GLY A 95 -2.53 -17.98 -11.81
C GLY A 95 -1.51 -17.84 -12.93
N THR A 96 -2.00 -17.91 -14.15
CA THR A 96 -1.22 -17.63 -15.36
C THR A 96 -1.06 -16.12 -15.55
N ASP A 97 -0.07 -15.70 -16.35
CA ASP A 97 0.13 -14.27 -16.68
C ASP A 97 -1.16 -13.57 -17.14
N HIS A 98 -1.94 -14.23 -17.99
CA HIS A 98 -3.22 -13.70 -18.45
C HIS A 98 -4.23 -13.51 -17.32
N GLN A 99 -4.30 -14.45 -16.37
CA GLN A 99 -5.19 -14.34 -15.21
C GLN A 99 -4.73 -13.22 -14.28
N GLN A 100 -3.43 -13.11 -14.03
CA GLN A 100 -2.85 -12.05 -13.20
C GLN A 100 -3.11 -10.66 -13.81
N ILE A 101 -2.89 -10.51 -15.13
CA ILE A 101 -3.21 -9.26 -15.85
C ILE A 101 -4.70 -8.93 -15.76
N GLU A 102 -5.58 -9.94 -15.88
CA GLU A 102 -7.02 -9.74 -15.77
C GLU A 102 -7.42 -9.32 -14.35
N TYR A 103 -6.85 -9.91 -13.31
CA TYR A 103 -7.07 -9.48 -11.93
C TYR A 103 -6.65 -8.02 -11.72
N VAL A 104 -5.49 -7.62 -12.24
CA VAL A 104 -5.04 -6.23 -12.20
C VAL A 104 -6.00 -5.30 -12.96
N ASN A 105 -6.49 -5.70 -14.14
CA ASN A 105 -7.47 -4.92 -14.89
C ASN A 105 -8.78 -4.69 -14.11
N GLN A 106 -9.19 -5.66 -13.29
CA GLN A 106 -10.40 -5.57 -12.46
C GLN A 106 -10.27 -4.58 -11.30
N THR A 107 -9.05 -4.19 -10.91
CA THR A 107 -8.84 -3.17 -9.86
C THR A 107 -9.16 -1.74 -10.32
N GLY A 108 -9.42 -1.52 -11.61
CA GLY A 108 -9.78 -0.20 -12.15
C GLY A 108 -8.67 0.83 -12.10
N GLN A 109 -7.41 0.41 -12.25
CA GLN A 109 -6.22 1.26 -12.21
C GLN A 109 -5.94 1.89 -10.84
N THR A 110 -6.24 1.17 -9.77
CA THR A 110 -5.98 1.64 -8.40
C THR A 110 -4.64 1.17 -7.86
N LEU A 111 -3.96 0.21 -8.53
CA LEU A 111 -2.67 -0.29 -8.09
C LEU A 111 -1.54 0.59 -8.63
N ASP A 112 -0.60 0.91 -7.76
CA ASP A 112 0.68 1.55 -8.09
C ASP A 112 1.74 0.50 -8.41
N THR A 113 1.66 -0.65 -7.75
CA THR A 113 2.65 -1.71 -7.84
C THR A 113 2.00 -3.09 -7.76
N VAL A 114 2.58 -4.04 -8.47
CA VAL A 114 2.33 -5.47 -8.30
C VAL A 114 3.58 -6.18 -7.80
N SER A 115 3.38 -7.17 -6.93
CA SER A 115 4.46 -7.95 -6.33
C SER A 115 4.29 -9.43 -6.70
N PRO A 116 4.88 -9.89 -7.82
CA PRO A 116 4.83 -11.28 -8.23
C PRO A 116 5.83 -12.16 -7.46
N SER A 117 5.55 -13.48 -7.42
CA SER A 117 6.40 -14.48 -6.77
C SER A 117 7.57 -14.89 -7.69
N TYR A 118 8.59 -14.03 -7.76
CA TYR A 118 9.75 -14.32 -8.61
C TYR A 118 10.99 -14.79 -7.84
N PHE A 119 11.14 -14.39 -6.57
CA PHE A 119 12.33 -14.67 -5.78
C PHE A 119 12.01 -15.62 -4.63
N ASP A 120 12.50 -16.85 -4.70
CA ASP A 120 12.35 -17.85 -3.65
C ASP A 120 13.69 -18.16 -3.00
N ILE A 121 13.66 -18.37 -1.67
CA ILE A 121 14.82 -18.83 -0.90
C ILE A 121 14.71 -20.34 -0.71
N GLN A 122 15.74 -21.07 -1.11
CA GLN A 122 15.84 -22.51 -0.89
C GLN A 122 16.30 -22.84 0.53
N GLU A 123 16.14 -24.10 0.94
CA GLU A 123 16.52 -24.58 2.28
C GLU A 123 17.99 -24.29 2.63
N ASP A 124 18.88 -24.32 1.63
CA ASP A 124 20.32 -24.01 1.81
C ASP A 124 20.61 -22.50 1.88
N GLY A 125 19.60 -21.64 1.70
CA GLY A 125 19.68 -20.19 1.72
C GLY A 125 19.98 -19.56 0.36
N SER A 126 20.11 -20.36 -0.70
CA SER A 126 20.34 -19.84 -2.06
C SER A 126 19.07 -19.21 -2.64
N LEU A 127 19.27 -18.19 -3.49
CA LEU A 127 18.19 -17.60 -4.28
C LEU A 127 17.81 -18.51 -5.44
N THR A 128 16.53 -18.72 -5.64
CA THR A 128 15.97 -19.29 -6.87
C THR A 128 15.10 -18.22 -7.54
N LEU A 129 15.43 -17.96 -8.79
CA LEU A 129 14.58 -17.13 -9.64
C LEU A 129 13.50 -18.03 -10.26
N ASN A 130 12.25 -17.80 -9.91
CA ASN A 130 11.10 -18.46 -10.53
C ASN A 130 10.91 -17.99 -11.98
N TYR A 131 9.92 -18.54 -12.69
CA TYR A 131 9.58 -18.06 -14.02
C TYR A 131 9.24 -16.55 -13.99
N VAL A 132 10.13 -15.74 -14.57
CA VAL A 132 9.92 -14.31 -14.73
C VAL A 132 9.24 -14.06 -16.06
N SER A 133 8.03 -13.52 -16.03
CA SER A 133 7.25 -13.22 -17.22
C SER A 133 7.53 -11.81 -17.73
N THR A 134 8.30 -11.69 -18.79
CA THR A 134 8.51 -10.40 -19.48
C THR A 134 7.18 -9.85 -20.04
N TYR A 135 6.26 -10.73 -20.43
CA TYR A 135 4.91 -10.33 -20.87
C TYR A 135 4.11 -9.66 -19.77
N LEU A 136 4.17 -10.20 -18.53
CA LEU A 136 3.54 -9.56 -17.38
C LEU A 136 4.19 -8.20 -17.07
N ILE A 137 5.52 -8.14 -17.05
CA ILE A 137 6.28 -6.92 -16.76
C ILE A 137 5.91 -5.82 -17.77
N ASP A 138 5.99 -6.10 -19.06
CA ASP A 138 5.65 -5.15 -20.13
C ASP A 138 4.18 -4.68 -20.02
N SER A 139 3.27 -5.62 -19.69
CA SER A 139 1.85 -5.31 -19.52
C SER A 139 1.58 -4.38 -18.34
N MET A 140 2.34 -4.52 -17.24
CA MET A 140 2.23 -3.63 -16.08
C MET A 140 2.86 -2.26 -16.37
N HIS A 141 4.05 -2.24 -16.96
CA HIS A 141 4.73 -1.00 -17.35
C HIS A 141 3.90 -0.17 -18.34
N ALA A 142 3.23 -0.82 -19.31
CA ALA A 142 2.32 -0.14 -20.24
C ALA A 142 1.12 0.55 -19.54
N LYS A 143 0.80 0.14 -18.31
CA LYS A 143 -0.25 0.73 -17.46
C LYS A 143 0.31 1.74 -16.44
N GLY A 144 1.62 1.93 -16.38
CA GLY A 144 2.28 2.74 -15.36
C GLY A 144 2.34 2.08 -13.99
N ILE A 145 2.16 0.76 -13.93
CA ILE A 145 2.21 -0.04 -12.70
C ILE A 145 3.62 -0.64 -12.56
N LYS A 146 4.24 -0.46 -11.41
CA LYS A 146 5.56 -1.02 -11.10
C LYS A 146 5.47 -2.53 -10.86
N VAL A 147 6.58 -3.23 -11.13
CA VAL A 147 6.74 -4.67 -10.84
C VAL A 147 7.85 -4.84 -9.81
N VAL A 148 7.47 -5.08 -8.57
CA VAL A 148 8.36 -5.22 -7.41
C VAL A 148 8.14 -6.62 -6.81
N PRO A 149 8.82 -7.66 -7.31
CA PRO A 149 8.61 -9.01 -6.84
C PRO A 149 8.96 -9.15 -5.36
N PHE A 150 8.28 -10.10 -4.69
CA PHE A 150 8.63 -10.43 -3.33
C PHE A 150 9.67 -11.55 -3.25
N LEU A 151 10.53 -11.43 -2.23
CA LEU A 151 11.53 -12.42 -1.85
C LEU A 151 10.98 -13.22 -0.66
N SER A 152 10.67 -14.50 -0.84
CA SER A 152 10.07 -15.32 0.20
C SER A 152 10.90 -16.54 0.57
N ASN A 153 10.90 -16.88 1.86
CA ASN A 153 11.35 -18.16 2.37
C ASN A 153 10.17 -19.11 2.66
N HIS A 154 8.95 -18.77 2.24
CA HIS A 154 7.75 -19.58 2.43
C HIS A 154 7.55 -20.10 3.86
N TRP A 155 7.78 -19.22 4.85
CA TRP A 155 7.70 -19.57 6.27
C TRP A 155 8.77 -20.56 6.75
N ASP A 156 9.67 -21.07 5.87
CA ASP A 156 10.74 -21.98 6.25
C ASP A 156 11.85 -21.24 7.03
N ARG A 157 11.90 -21.51 8.34
CA ARG A 157 12.88 -20.90 9.23
C ARG A 157 14.32 -21.22 8.84
N THR A 158 14.58 -22.45 8.40
CA THR A 158 15.92 -22.91 8.03
C THR A 158 16.40 -22.18 6.79
N ALA A 159 15.57 -22.09 5.78
CA ALA A 159 15.82 -21.33 4.55
C ALA A 159 16.12 -19.85 4.89
N GLY A 160 15.26 -19.20 5.67
CA GLY A 160 15.46 -17.81 6.08
C GLY A 160 16.76 -17.58 6.87
N ILE A 161 17.07 -18.44 7.86
CA ILE A 161 18.33 -18.36 8.62
C ILE A 161 19.54 -18.55 7.71
N ASN A 162 19.47 -19.52 6.77
CA ASN A 162 20.60 -19.79 5.88
C ASN A 162 20.82 -18.64 4.89
N ALA A 163 19.77 -18.07 4.34
CA ALA A 163 19.84 -16.90 3.46
C ALA A 163 20.49 -15.69 4.14
N LEU A 164 20.15 -15.46 5.42
CA LEU A 164 20.69 -14.35 6.18
C LEU A 164 22.15 -14.55 6.65
N LYS A 165 22.79 -15.71 6.39
CA LYS A 165 24.23 -15.93 6.64
C LYS A 165 25.13 -15.28 5.60
N ASP A 166 24.66 -15.16 4.36
CA ASP A 166 25.41 -14.53 3.26
C ASP A 166 24.57 -13.48 2.53
N VAL A 167 24.22 -12.43 3.26
CA VAL A 167 23.41 -11.31 2.73
C VAL A 167 24.12 -10.53 1.62
N GLU A 168 25.45 -10.62 1.54
CA GLU A 168 26.23 -9.96 0.48
C GLU A 168 25.95 -10.63 -0.89
N THR A 169 26.06 -11.95 -0.94
CA THR A 169 25.75 -12.72 -2.16
C THR A 169 24.29 -12.59 -2.53
N LEU A 170 23.38 -12.79 -1.57
CA LEU A 170 21.93 -12.69 -1.80
C LEU A 170 21.52 -11.33 -2.36
N SER A 171 21.99 -10.24 -1.74
CA SER A 171 21.65 -8.88 -2.20
C SER A 171 22.23 -8.55 -3.58
N THR A 172 23.40 -9.12 -3.93
CA THR A 172 23.99 -8.95 -5.24
C THR A 172 23.17 -9.66 -6.32
N GLN A 173 22.81 -10.92 -6.09
CA GLN A 173 21.98 -11.70 -7.03
C GLN A 173 20.64 -11.01 -7.29
N ILE A 174 19.95 -10.56 -6.23
CA ILE A 174 18.68 -9.84 -6.38
C ILE A 174 18.85 -8.54 -7.19
N ALA A 175 19.90 -7.78 -6.92
CA ALA A 175 20.14 -6.53 -7.64
C ALA A 175 20.45 -6.77 -9.12
N ASP A 176 21.22 -7.82 -9.44
CA ASP A 176 21.53 -8.22 -10.81
C ASP A 176 20.25 -8.68 -11.56
N ASP A 177 19.40 -9.49 -10.93
CA ASP A 177 18.12 -9.92 -11.50
C ASP A 177 17.15 -8.74 -11.73
N ILE A 178 17.11 -7.78 -10.80
CA ILE A 178 16.30 -6.56 -10.95
C ILE A 178 16.73 -5.76 -12.19
N GLU A 179 18.01 -5.68 -12.45
CA GLU A 179 18.55 -5.00 -13.64
C GLU A 179 18.29 -5.82 -14.91
N GLU A 180 18.58 -7.13 -14.88
CA GLU A 180 18.45 -8.03 -16.05
C GLU A 180 17.01 -8.07 -16.57
N TYR A 181 16.01 -8.15 -15.67
CA TYR A 181 14.60 -8.25 -16.06
C TYR A 181 13.85 -6.92 -16.05
N ASN A 182 14.56 -5.79 -15.87
CA ASN A 182 13.94 -4.47 -15.80
C ASN A 182 12.81 -4.40 -14.78
N LEU A 183 13.02 -4.97 -13.59
CA LEU A 183 12.10 -4.90 -12.46
C LEU A 183 12.22 -3.55 -11.75
N ASP A 184 11.20 -3.15 -11.00
CA ASP A 184 11.14 -1.85 -10.32
C ASP A 184 11.58 -1.90 -8.86
N GLY A 185 12.10 -3.02 -8.39
CA GLY A 185 12.58 -3.19 -7.03
C GLY A 185 12.37 -4.58 -6.46
N VAL A 186 12.38 -4.68 -5.14
CA VAL A 186 12.12 -5.92 -4.38
C VAL A 186 11.31 -5.62 -3.11
N ASN A 187 10.37 -6.50 -2.79
CA ASN A 187 9.71 -6.56 -1.50
C ASN A 187 10.27 -7.73 -0.69
N VAL A 188 10.95 -7.47 0.41
CA VAL A 188 11.58 -8.51 1.25
C VAL A 188 10.52 -9.08 2.20
N ASP A 189 10.20 -10.36 2.01
CA ASP A 189 9.18 -11.09 2.75
C ASP A 189 9.78 -12.37 3.37
N ILE A 190 10.82 -12.20 4.19
CA ILE A 190 11.44 -13.29 4.94
C ILE A 190 10.76 -13.39 6.30
N GLU A 191 10.09 -14.52 6.52
CA GLU A 191 9.29 -14.74 7.70
C GLU A 191 9.85 -15.84 8.61
N ASN A 192 9.29 -15.96 9.82
CA ASN A 192 9.56 -17.03 10.78
C ASN A 192 11.04 -17.15 11.25
N VAL A 193 11.94 -16.23 10.88
CA VAL A 193 13.24 -16.09 11.53
C VAL A 193 13.07 -15.43 12.90
N THR A 194 14.11 -15.35 13.74
CA THR A 194 13.96 -14.85 15.09
C THR A 194 14.78 -13.59 15.34
N HIS A 195 14.63 -12.99 16.52
CA HIS A 195 15.42 -11.85 16.96
C HIS A 195 16.96 -12.07 16.89
N GLU A 196 17.40 -13.33 16.80
CA GLU A 196 18.82 -13.68 16.61
C GLU A 196 19.32 -13.31 15.21
N GLN A 197 18.42 -13.17 14.22
CA GLN A 197 18.73 -12.78 12.85
C GLN A 197 18.41 -11.31 12.58
N ARG A 198 17.99 -10.53 13.57
CA ARG A 198 17.56 -9.13 13.42
C ARG A 198 18.58 -8.26 12.70
N ASP A 199 19.84 -8.34 13.11
CA ASP A 199 20.91 -7.51 12.55
C ASP A 199 21.22 -7.91 11.10
N GLN A 200 21.24 -9.21 10.81
CA GLN A 200 21.46 -9.73 9.46
C GLN A 200 20.30 -9.36 8.52
N TYR A 201 19.07 -9.39 9.04
CA TYR A 201 17.89 -8.94 8.28
C TYR A 201 18.02 -7.47 7.90
N THR A 202 18.33 -6.61 8.86
CA THR A 202 18.59 -5.19 8.62
C THR A 202 19.74 -4.97 7.65
N GLN A 203 20.81 -5.76 7.77
CA GLN A 203 21.95 -5.68 6.85
C GLN A 203 21.59 -6.07 5.42
N LEU A 204 20.74 -7.08 5.22
CA LEU A 204 20.23 -7.44 3.90
C LEU A 204 19.51 -6.24 3.25
N VAL A 205 18.54 -5.64 3.96
CA VAL A 205 17.77 -4.50 3.45
C VAL A 205 18.66 -3.30 3.14
N LYS A 206 19.66 -3.04 4.00
CA LYS A 206 20.67 -2.01 3.75
C LYS A 206 21.44 -2.27 2.46
N LEU A 207 21.97 -3.48 2.27
CA LEU A 207 22.72 -3.84 1.06
C LEU A 207 21.87 -3.78 -0.20
N LEU A 208 20.61 -4.21 -0.12
CA LEU A 208 19.67 -4.05 -1.22
C LEU A 208 19.51 -2.58 -1.59
N ARG A 209 19.32 -1.69 -0.61
CA ARG A 209 19.21 -0.24 -0.87
C ARG A 209 20.50 0.36 -1.46
N GLU A 210 21.67 -0.14 -1.07
CA GLU A 210 22.95 0.33 -1.58
C GLU A 210 23.22 -0.13 -3.02
N LYS A 211 22.76 -1.34 -3.39
CA LYS A 211 22.99 -1.94 -4.72
C LYS A 211 21.91 -1.61 -5.74
N ILE A 212 20.68 -1.46 -5.29
CA ILE A 212 19.53 -1.14 -6.16
C ILE A 212 19.47 0.38 -6.38
N PRO A 213 19.30 0.86 -7.64
CA PRO A 213 19.17 2.30 -7.92
C PRO A 213 18.09 2.97 -7.09
N SER A 214 18.31 4.21 -6.66
CA SER A 214 17.41 4.93 -5.72
C SER A 214 16.00 5.21 -6.25
N HIS A 215 15.76 5.08 -7.54
CA HIS A 215 14.42 5.22 -8.14
C HIS A 215 13.63 3.92 -8.17
N LYS A 216 14.28 2.79 -7.85
CA LYS A 216 13.65 1.48 -7.71
C LYS A 216 13.36 1.21 -6.23
N GLU A 217 12.33 0.47 -5.95
CA GLU A 217 11.81 0.24 -4.60
C GLU A 217 12.58 -0.84 -3.83
N VAL A 218 12.79 -0.61 -2.56
CA VAL A 218 13.13 -1.64 -1.57
C VAL A 218 12.12 -1.54 -0.46
N SER A 219 11.23 -2.50 -0.34
CA SER A 219 10.24 -2.56 0.72
C SER A 219 10.34 -3.85 1.52
N VAL A 220 9.71 -3.88 2.68
CA VAL A 220 9.77 -5.02 3.61
C VAL A 220 8.38 -5.34 4.14
N ALA A 221 7.95 -6.60 4.00
CA ALA A 221 6.82 -7.11 4.75
C ALA A 221 7.26 -7.40 6.19
N VAL A 222 6.56 -6.86 7.17
CA VAL A 222 6.90 -6.99 8.59
C VAL A 222 5.73 -7.52 9.41
N ALA A 223 6.01 -8.39 10.39
CA ALA A 223 4.98 -8.89 11.28
C ALA A 223 4.34 -7.75 12.08
N ALA A 224 3.02 -7.76 12.21
CA ALA A 224 2.32 -6.88 13.16
C ALA A 224 2.88 -7.06 14.58
N ASN A 225 3.14 -5.96 15.29
CA ASN A 225 3.75 -6.04 16.63
C ASN A 225 3.03 -5.13 17.65
N PRO A 226 1.74 -5.37 17.94
CA PRO A 226 0.93 -4.50 18.80
C PRO A 226 1.42 -4.46 20.26
N ASN A 227 2.23 -5.43 20.68
CA ASN A 227 2.68 -5.58 22.06
C ASN A 227 4.18 -5.32 22.27
N ASP A 228 4.86 -4.75 21.26
CA ASP A 228 6.32 -4.47 21.31
C ASP A 228 7.15 -5.73 21.67
N TRP A 229 6.83 -6.87 21.08
CA TRP A 229 7.59 -8.10 21.26
C TRP A 229 8.99 -7.98 20.66
N GLN A 230 10.01 -8.18 21.50
CA GLN A 230 11.43 -8.04 21.14
C GLN A 230 12.11 -9.37 20.85
N THR A 231 11.44 -10.49 21.05
CA THR A 231 11.97 -11.85 20.88
C THR A 231 11.08 -12.67 19.96
N GLY A 232 11.56 -13.85 19.59
CA GLY A 232 10.87 -14.72 18.63
C GLY A 232 10.80 -14.11 17.25
N TRP A 233 9.79 -14.47 16.49
CA TRP A 233 9.57 -14.02 15.11
C TRP A 233 9.40 -12.49 15.01
N HIS A 234 8.52 -11.90 15.82
CA HIS A 234 8.30 -10.45 15.84
C HIS A 234 9.59 -9.66 16.10
N GLY A 235 10.47 -10.22 16.95
CA GLY A 235 11.72 -9.60 17.28
C GLY A 235 12.76 -9.58 16.15
N SER A 236 12.54 -10.28 15.02
CA SER A 236 13.42 -10.22 13.86
C SER A 236 13.31 -8.90 13.07
N TYR A 237 12.24 -8.16 13.25
CA TYR A 237 12.00 -6.91 12.54
C TYR A 237 12.33 -5.69 13.41
N ASP A 238 13.47 -5.07 13.18
CA ASP A 238 13.76 -3.74 13.72
C ASP A 238 13.14 -2.67 12.83
N TYR A 239 11.91 -2.28 13.11
CA TYR A 239 11.18 -1.29 12.31
C TYR A 239 11.97 0.02 12.13
N SER A 240 12.63 0.50 13.20
CA SER A 240 13.40 1.75 13.14
C SER A 240 14.61 1.63 12.22
N ALA A 241 15.32 0.51 12.29
CA ALA A 241 16.49 0.27 11.45
C ALA A 241 16.11 -0.04 10.01
N LEU A 242 15.07 -0.87 9.78
CA LEU A 242 14.55 -1.21 8.46
C LEU A 242 14.06 0.03 7.72
N ALA A 243 13.31 0.90 8.38
CA ALA A 243 12.77 2.13 7.78
C ALA A 243 13.85 3.14 7.33
N GLN A 244 15.10 3.01 7.81
CA GLN A 244 16.21 3.84 7.33
C GLN A 244 16.62 3.50 5.89
N TYR A 245 16.40 2.25 5.48
CA TYR A 245 16.85 1.74 4.19
C TYR A 245 15.69 1.38 3.27
N ALA A 246 14.56 0.94 3.82
CA ALA A 246 13.36 0.63 3.05
C ALA A 246 12.59 1.90 2.64
N ASP A 247 11.95 1.85 1.49
CA ASP A 247 10.99 2.87 1.04
C ASP A 247 9.69 2.72 1.83
N HIS A 248 9.20 1.47 2.02
CA HIS A 248 7.99 1.15 2.76
C HIS A 248 8.15 -0.08 3.65
N LEU A 249 7.45 -0.07 4.80
CA LEU A 249 7.20 -1.23 5.63
C LEU A 249 5.73 -1.65 5.49
N PHE A 250 5.48 -2.81 4.92
CA PHE A 250 4.14 -3.39 4.81
C PHE A 250 3.83 -4.19 6.05
N ILE A 251 3.00 -3.65 6.94
CA ILE A 251 2.67 -4.31 8.20
C ILE A 251 1.59 -5.35 7.96
N MET A 252 1.88 -6.61 8.18
CA MET A 252 0.96 -7.73 8.04
C MET A 252 -0.05 -7.74 9.20
N THR A 253 -1.01 -6.80 9.19
CA THR A 253 -2.03 -6.63 10.23
C THR A 253 -3.17 -7.63 10.06
N TYR A 254 -2.85 -8.92 9.94
CA TYR A 254 -3.75 -10.05 9.82
C TYR A 254 -3.18 -11.25 10.59
N ASP A 255 -3.88 -12.38 10.56
CA ASP A 255 -3.56 -13.59 11.32
C ASP A 255 -3.45 -13.37 12.85
N GLU A 256 -4.24 -12.40 13.38
CA GLU A 256 -4.46 -12.23 14.82
C GLU A 256 -4.96 -13.55 15.43
N HIS A 257 -5.84 -14.23 14.69
CA HIS A 257 -6.27 -15.60 14.98
C HIS A 257 -6.06 -16.42 13.70
N TYR A 258 -5.33 -17.50 13.84
CA TYR A 258 -4.89 -18.35 12.72
C TYR A 258 -5.35 -19.79 12.92
N GLU A 259 -5.19 -20.61 11.89
CA GLU A 259 -5.54 -22.04 11.93
C GLU A 259 -4.77 -22.77 13.02
N GLY A 260 -5.49 -23.47 13.91
CA GLY A 260 -4.93 -24.15 15.09
C GLY A 260 -4.79 -23.26 16.34
N GLY A 261 -5.05 -21.97 16.23
CA GLY A 261 -5.11 -21.03 17.35
C GLY A 261 -6.52 -20.89 17.97
N ALA A 262 -6.70 -19.92 18.85
CA ALA A 262 -8.02 -19.57 19.39
C ALA A 262 -8.91 -18.97 18.28
N ALA A 263 -10.22 -19.25 18.33
CA ALA A 263 -11.16 -18.66 17.39
C ALA A 263 -11.31 -17.15 17.63
N GLY A 264 -11.32 -16.36 16.55
CA GLY A 264 -11.47 -14.92 16.60
C GLY A 264 -11.38 -14.29 15.19
N PRO A 265 -11.38 -12.95 15.10
CA PRO A 265 -11.22 -12.26 13.81
C PRO A 265 -9.81 -12.46 13.27
N VAL A 266 -9.68 -12.54 11.95
CA VAL A 266 -8.35 -12.55 11.27
C VAL A 266 -7.61 -11.24 11.50
N ALA A 267 -8.33 -10.13 11.57
CA ALA A 267 -7.81 -8.78 11.77
C ALA A 267 -8.83 -7.94 12.58
N GLY A 268 -8.76 -8.00 13.90
CA GLY A 268 -9.57 -7.15 14.77
C GLY A 268 -9.13 -5.69 14.67
N ILE A 269 -10.08 -4.74 14.73
CA ILE A 269 -9.75 -3.32 14.57
C ILE A 269 -8.72 -2.85 15.60
N GLN A 270 -8.83 -3.31 16.85
CA GLN A 270 -7.89 -2.95 17.90
C GLN A 270 -6.48 -3.49 17.61
N PHE A 271 -6.38 -4.74 17.14
CA PHE A 271 -5.10 -5.33 16.72
C PHE A 271 -4.44 -4.50 15.60
N VAL A 272 -5.23 -4.06 14.61
CA VAL A 272 -4.74 -3.20 13.52
C VAL A 272 -4.29 -1.84 14.07
N GLU A 273 -5.12 -1.18 14.89
CA GLU A 273 -4.80 0.13 15.47
C GLU A 273 -3.53 0.07 16.32
N ASP A 274 -3.40 -0.91 17.21
CA ASP A 274 -2.23 -1.05 18.08
C ASP A 274 -0.95 -1.35 17.28
N SER A 275 -1.06 -2.16 16.21
CA SER A 275 0.06 -2.45 15.30
C SER A 275 0.53 -1.20 14.54
N ILE A 276 -0.39 -0.38 14.05
CA ILE A 276 -0.07 0.89 13.41
C ILE A 276 0.52 1.89 14.41
N GLN A 277 -0.01 1.97 15.63
CA GLN A 277 0.55 2.81 16.68
C GLN A 277 1.98 2.41 17.04
N TYR A 278 2.25 1.11 17.15
CA TYR A 278 3.60 0.60 17.33
C TYR A 278 4.51 1.07 16.19
N ALA A 279 4.13 0.86 14.93
CA ALA A 279 4.90 1.27 13.76
C ALA A 279 5.19 2.78 13.76
N LEU A 280 4.19 3.62 14.02
CA LEU A 280 4.32 5.07 14.12
C LEU A 280 5.22 5.52 15.28
N SER A 281 5.38 4.68 16.31
CA SER A 281 6.36 4.94 17.39
C SER A 281 7.80 4.68 16.96
N LYS A 282 8.03 3.94 15.87
CA LYS A 282 9.33 3.51 15.38
C LYS A 282 9.77 4.26 14.12
N THR A 283 8.83 4.72 13.30
CA THR A 283 9.10 5.42 12.04
C THR A 283 7.99 6.42 11.69
N THR A 284 8.10 7.09 10.57
CA THR A 284 7.15 8.09 10.08
C THR A 284 6.04 7.46 9.21
N ALA A 285 4.90 8.14 9.10
CA ALA A 285 3.72 7.63 8.39
C ALA A 285 3.94 7.43 6.87
N ASP A 286 4.88 8.14 6.29
CA ASP A 286 5.27 7.97 4.88
C ASP A 286 6.04 6.68 4.60
N LYS A 287 6.46 5.98 5.65
CA LYS A 287 7.15 4.68 5.58
C LYS A 287 6.22 3.48 5.81
N ILE A 288 4.93 3.69 6.08
CA ILE A 288 3.98 2.64 6.46
C ILE A 288 2.86 2.53 5.44
#